data_addc64f15b5e6f7a9433443fcb22e111
#
_entry.id   addc64f15b5e6f7a9433443fcb22e111
#
_cell.length_a   1.000
_cell.length_b   1.000
_cell.length_c   1.000
_cell.angle_alpha   90.00
_cell.angle_beta   90.00
_cell.angle_gamma   90.00
#
_symmetry.space_group_name_H-M   'P 1'
#
loop_
_entity.id
_entity.type
_entity.pdbx_description
1 polymer ?
#
loop_
_entity_poly.entity_id
_entity_poly.type
_entity_poly.pdbx_seq_one_letter_code
_entity_poly.pdbx_strand_id
1 'polypeptide(L)'
;MNRIEVMTQSRPSIVVDHVSKRFLKRNAHSFKEAFVSWIRGRKVRADSFTALDDVSFQVGEGESVAVLGLNGSGKSTSLKLVSGVLKPDSGTVLTRGRVAGLIEVGAGFHPDLTGRENVYLNAAILGMSRSQTDERFDEIVEFSEIGDFIDQEVKHYSSGMFMRLAFAVAIHVDLEILLVDEVLSVGDAPFREKCTTRIRELAEQGVTMLVVSHDMKMVEELCERGIVIDRGRKVFDGPTRDAVAYLRGER
;
A
#
# COMPACT_ATOMS: atom_id res chain seq x y z
N MET A 1 -5.07 -37.05 27.92
CA MET A 1 -4.18 -35.93 28.27
C MET A 1 -4.11 -35.03 27.04
N ASN A 2 -5.04 -34.04 26.96
CA ASN A 2 -5.15 -33.15 25.82
C ASN A 2 -4.02 -32.11 25.85
N ARG A 3 -3.14 -32.16 24.86
CA ARG A 3 -2.26 -31.05 24.53
C ARG A 3 -3.16 -29.96 23.91
N ILE A 4 -3.44 -28.95 24.71
CA ILE A 4 -3.98 -27.67 24.21
C ILE A 4 -2.82 -27.03 23.47
N GLU A 5 -2.91 -26.99 22.15
CA GLU A 5 -2.07 -26.15 21.31
C GLU A 5 -2.35 -24.70 21.72
N VAL A 6 -1.43 -24.13 22.47
CA VAL A 6 -1.36 -22.69 22.68
C VAL A 6 -0.91 -22.11 21.34
N MET A 7 -1.86 -21.76 20.48
CA MET A 7 -1.60 -20.85 19.38
C MET A 7 -1.09 -19.56 20.01
N THR A 8 0.19 -19.32 19.89
CA THR A 8 0.81 -18.06 20.25
C THR A 8 0.16 -17.01 19.34
N GLN A 9 -0.83 -16.30 19.86
CA GLN A 9 -1.42 -15.16 19.16
C GLN A 9 -0.29 -14.12 19.04
N SER A 10 0.34 -14.05 17.88
CA SER A 10 1.27 -12.99 17.55
C SER A 10 0.53 -11.67 17.74
N ARG A 11 1.17 -10.71 18.39
CA ARG A 11 0.56 -9.40 18.61
C ARG A 11 0.26 -8.77 17.25
N PRO A 12 -0.94 -8.21 17.02
CA PRO A 12 -1.27 -7.63 15.73
C PRO A 12 -0.38 -6.42 15.42
N SER A 13 0.20 -6.40 14.23
CA SER A 13 0.92 -5.24 13.67
C SER A 13 -0.03 -4.26 13.00
N ILE A 14 -1.13 -4.75 12.43
CA ILE A 14 -2.19 -3.94 11.83
C ILE A 14 -3.53 -4.34 12.42
N VAL A 15 -4.32 -3.36 12.86
CA VAL A 15 -5.71 -3.54 13.31
C VAL A 15 -6.59 -2.58 12.54
N VAL A 16 -7.56 -3.11 11.83
CA VAL A 16 -8.66 -2.38 11.19
C VAL A 16 -9.93 -2.81 11.90
N ASP A 17 -10.60 -1.87 12.57
CA ASP A 17 -11.73 -2.17 13.44
C ASP A 17 -12.95 -1.30 13.10
N HIS A 18 -14.02 -1.94 12.59
CA HIS A 18 -15.30 -1.33 12.19
C HIS A 18 -15.14 -0.10 11.29
N VAL A 19 -14.20 -0.18 10.32
CA VAL A 19 -13.82 0.96 9.48
C VAL A 19 -14.79 1.17 8.34
N SER A 20 -15.28 2.42 8.23
CA SER A 20 -16.01 2.88 7.07
C SER A 20 -15.36 4.13 6.46
N LYS A 21 -15.43 4.22 5.12
CA LYS A 21 -14.93 5.37 4.36
C LYS A 21 -15.85 5.74 3.22
N ARG A 22 -16.21 7.02 3.15
CA ARG A 22 -17.08 7.57 2.10
C ARG A 22 -16.37 8.70 1.37
N PHE A 23 -16.62 8.79 0.08
CA PHE A 23 -16.14 9.88 -0.75
C PHE A 23 -17.33 10.63 -1.34
N LEU A 24 -17.28 11.95 -1.27
CA LEU A 24 -18.27 12.80 -1.93
C LEU A 24 -17.98 12.80 -3.44
N LYS A 25 -18.94 12.38 -4.25
CA LYS A 25 -18.90 12.63 -5.69
C LYS A 25 -19.07 14.13 -5.89
N ARG A 26 -17.97 14.84 -6.20
CA ARG A 26 -18.08 16.19 -6.73
C ARG A 26 -18.63 16.08 -8.16
N ASN A 27 -19.95 16.06 -8.30
CA ASN A 27 -20.53 16.38 -9.58
C ASN A 27 -20.13 17.83 -9.87
N ALA A 28 -19.37 18.02 -10.93
CA ALA A 28 -19.09 19.36 -11.46
C ALA A 28 -20.39 19.91 -12.05
N HIS A 29 -21.35 20.21 -11.17
CA HIS A 29 -22.49 21.01 -11.59
C HIS A 29 -21.98 22.40 -11.98
N SER A 30 -22.25 22.79 -13.20
CA SER A 30 -22.00 24.15 -13.67
C SER A 30 -22.48 25.14 -12.61
N PHE A 31 -21.75 26.24 -12.42
CA PHE A 31 -22.18 27.34 -11.54
C PHE A 31 -23.63 27.75 -11.74
N LYS A 32 -24.17 27.60 -12.96
CA LYS A 32 -25.58 27.82 -13.29
C LYS A 32 -26.54 26.86 -12.58
N GLU A 33 -26.21 25.57 -12.47
CA GLU A 33 -27.07 24.58 -11.81
C GLU A 33 -27.05 24.72 -10.29
N ALA A 34 -25.91 25.09 -9.72
CA ALA A 34 -25.80 25.40 -8.29
C ALA A 34 -26.66 26.64 -7.93
N PHE A 35 -26.65 27.68 -8.76
CA PHE A 35 -27.44 28.87 -8.56
C PHE A 35 -28.96 28.62 -8.70
N VAL A 36 -29.36 27.80 -9.67
CA VAL A 36 -30.77 27.42 -9.87
C VAL A 36 -31.28 26.54 -8.72
N SER A 37 -30.47 25.63 -8.21
CA SER A 37 -30.81 24.77 -7.08
C SER A 37 -30.96 25.58 -5.77
N TRP A 38 -30.12 26.60 -5.58
CA TRP A 38 -30.18 27.51 -4.44
C TRP A 38 -31.50 28.32 -4.45
N ILE A 39 -31.88 28.88 -5.61
CA ILE A 39 -33.15 29.64 -5.79
C ILE A 39 -34.37 28.72 -5.55
N ARG A 40 -34.31 27.45 -5.90
CA ARG A 40 -35.40 26.48 -5.72
C ARG A 40 -35.47 25.80 -4.35
N GLY A 41 -34.58 26.18 -3.40
CA GLY A 41 -34.57 25.61 -2.05
C GLY A 41 -34.33 24.10 -1.99
N ARG A 42 -33.86 23.48 -3.10
CA ARG A 42 -33.51 22.07 -3.13
C ARG A 42 -32.11 21.89 -2.56
N LYS A 43 -32.00 21.21 -1.44
CA LYS A 43 -30.70 20.69 -0.96
C LYS A 43 -30.16 19.75 -2.03
N VAL A 44 -29.07 20.15 -2.72
CA VAL A 44 -28.31 19.25 -3.58
C VAL A 44 -27.80 18.15 -2.69
N ARG A 45 -28.37 16.96 -2.77
CA ARG A 45 -27.80 15.78 -2.15
C ARG A 45 -26.48 15.53 -2.86
N ALA A 46 -25.37 15.77 -2.16
CA ALA A 46 -24.07 15.32 -2.65
C ALA A 46 -24.13 13.78 -2.74
N ASP A 47 -24.09 13.26 -3.94
CA ASP A 47 -23.94 11.82 -4.15
C ASP A 47 -22.65 11.38 -3.46
N SER A 48 -22.76 10.47 -2.51
CA SER A 48 -21.62 9.88 -1.81
C SER A 48 -21.40 8.44 -2.28
N PHE A 49 -20.17 8.07 -2.46
CA PHE A 49 -19.75 6.71 -2.72
C PHE A 49 -19.11 6.13 -1.45
N THR A 50 -19.60 4.99 -0.97
CA THR A 50 -19.02 4.27 0.16
C THR A 50 -17.97 3.33 -0.37
N ALA A 51 -16.70 3.62 -0.07
CA ALA A 51 -15.57 2.80 -0.49
C ALA A 51 -15.31 1.63 0.46
N LEU A 52 -15.54 1.82 1.77
CA LEU A 52 -15.51 0.77 2.79
C LEU A 52 -16.72 0.95 3.71
N ASP A 53 -17.33 -0.16 4.10
CA ASP A 53 -18.53 -0.23 4.91
C ASP A 53 -18.36 -1.32 5.98
N ASP A 54 -18.03 -0.88 7.20
CA ASP A 54 -17.89 -1.72 8.40
C ASP A 54 -16.87 -2.87 8.23
N VAL A 55 -15.66 -2.54 7.78
CA VAL A 55 -14.59 -3.52 7.53
C VAL A 55 -13.74 -3.71 8.79
N SER A 56 -13.57 -4.98 9.21
CA SER A 56 -12.70 -5.34 10.34
C SER A 56 -11.80 -6.51 9.99
N PHE A 57 -10.49 -6.36 10.25
CA PHE A 57 -9.48 -7.42 10.16
C PHE A 57 -8.23 -7.04 10.95
N GLN A 58 -7.38 -8.03 11.20
CA GLN A 58 -6.09 -7.84 11.85
C GLN A 58 -5.01 -8.57 11.06
N VAL A 59 -3.79 -8.06 11.11
CA VAL A 59 -2.60 -8.71 10.56
C VAL A 59 -1.60 -8.88 11.68
N GLY A 60 -1.15 -10.11 11.90
CA GLY A 60 -0.15 -10.47 12.90
C GLY A 60 1.24 -9.95 12.54
N GLU A 61 2.14 -9.90 13.51
CA GLU A 61 3.56 -9.58 13.29
C GLU A 61 4.20 -10.66 12.41
N GLY A 62 4.88 -10.25 11.34
CA GLY A 62 5.50 -11.15 10.36
C GLY A 62 4.52 -11.84 9.40
N GLU A 63 3.22 -11.56 9.51
CA GLU A 63 2.22 -12.15 8.62
C GLU A 63 2.15 -11.39 7.29
N SER A 64 2.08 -12.13 6.18
CA SER A 64 1.79 -11.59 4.84
C SER A 64 0.34 -11.89 4.46
N VAL A 65 -0.46 -10.83 4.32
CA VAL A 65 -1.90 -10.94 4.03
C VAL A 65 -2.22 -10.26 2.69
N ALA A 66 -2.93 -10.99 1.82
CA ALA A 66 -3.45 -10.45 0.58
C ALA A 66 -4.81 -9.78 0.79
N VAL A 67 -5.02 -8.60 0.19
CA VAL A 67 -6.34 -7.97 0.06
C VAL A 67 -6.77 -8.06 -1.39
N LEU A 68 -7.80 -8.85 -1.63
CA LEU A 68 -8.29 -9.23 -2.94
C LEU A 68 -9.69 -8.64 -3.21
N GLY A 69 -10.07 -8.55 -4.48
CA GLY A 69 -11.39 -8.06 -4.88
C GLY A 69 -11.35 -7.39 -6.25
N LEU A 70 -12.53 -7.14 -6.83
CA LEU A 70 -12.66 -6.48 -8.12
C LEU A 70 -12.23 -5.01 -8.07
N ASN A 71 -12.06 -4.38 -9.25
CA ASN A 71 -11.76 -2.95 -9.33
C ASN A 71 -12.88 -2.13 -8.69
N GLY A 72 -12.49 -1.15 -7.85
CA GLY A 72 -13.45 -0.33 -7.09
C GLY A 72 -14.04 -1.01 -5.86
N SER A 73 -13.59 -2.19 -5.45
CA SER A 73 -14.10 -2.88 -4.25
C SER A 73 -13.66 -2.24 -2.93
N GLY A 74 -12.59 -1.41 -2.92
CA GLY A 74 -12.07 -0.74 -1.72
C GLY A 74 -10.64 -1.11 -1.32
N LYS A 75 -9.94 -1.98 -2.07
CA LYS A 75 -8.58 -2.45 -1.77
C LYS A 75 -7.57 -1.32 -1.54
N SER A 76 -7.37 -0.46 -2.53
CA SER A 76 -6.42 0.68 -2.42
C SER A 76 -6.87 1.69 -1.36
N THR A 77 -8.18 1.80 -1.08
CA THR A 77 -8.68 2.61 0.04
C THR A 77 -8.26 2.01 1.37
N SER A 78 -8.32 0.68 1.54
CA SER A 78 -7.85 -0.01 2.74
C SER A 78 -6.36 0.23 2.96
N LEU A 79 -5.52 0.10 1.93
CA LEU A 79 -4.10 0.39 2.04
C LEU A 79 -3.82 1.85 2.44
N LYS A 80 -4.51 2.83 1.83
CA LYS A 80 -4.36 4.25 2.16
C LYS A 80 -4.82 4.60 3.59
N LEU A 81 -5.75 3.86 4.14
CA LEU A 81 -6.14 3.99 5.54
C LEU A 81 -5.08 3.41 6.47
N VAL A 82 -4.52 2.24 6.14
CA VAL A 82 -3.45 1.61 6.93
C VAL A 82 -2.16 2.42 6.87
N SER A 83 -1.82 3.04 5.71
CA SER A 83 -0.67 3.95 5.58
C SER A 83 -0.85 5.30 6.29
N GLY A 84 -2.06 5.63 6.76
CA GLY A 84 -2.35 6.92 7.38
C GLY A 84 -2.57 8.08 6.40
N VAL A 85 -2.46 7.87 5.09
CA VAL A 85 -2.74 8.87 4.03
C VAL A 85 -4.21 9.29 4.05
N LEU A 86 -5.10 8.35 4.37
CA LEU A 86 -6.52 8.63 4.58
C LEU A 86 -6.91 8.39 6.03
N LYS A 87 -7.88 9.17 6.51
CA LYS A 87 -8.54 8.93 7.80
C LYS A 87 -9.88 8.24 7.57
N PRO A 88 -10.26 7.25 8.40
CA PRO A 88 -11.59 6.66 8.36
C PRO A 88 -12.66 7.68 8.76
N ASP A 89 -13.88 7.51 8.27
CA ASP A 89 -15.03 8.32 8.71
C ASP A 89 -15.68 7.75 9.97
N SER A 90 -15.53 6.42 10.18
CA SER A 90 -15.86 5.72 11.44
C SER A 90 -14.95 4.51 11.62
N GLY A 91 -14.84 4.02 12.85
CA GLY A 91 -13.94 2.93 13.22
C GLY A 91 -12.52 3.41 13.48
N THR A 92 -11.60 2.45 13.63
CA THR A 92 -10.22 2.72 14.03
C THR A 92 -9.25 1.90 13.18
N VAL A 93 -8.13 2.53 12.78
CA VAL A 93 -6.98 1.85 12.17
C VAL A 93 -5.78 2.09 13.07
N LEU A 94 -5.14 1.01 13.50
CA LEU A 94 -3.92 1.05 14.31
C LEU A 94 -2.83 0.25 13.62
N THR A 95 -1.62 0.80 13.61
CA THR A 95 -0.40 0.13 13.14
C THR A 95 0.64 0.17 14.24
N ARG A 96 1.44 -0.88 14.35
CA ARG A 96 2.57 -0.94 15.27
C ARG A 96 3.85 -1.14 14.47
N GLY A 97 4.75 -0.17 14.58
CA GLY A 97 6.01 -0.16 13.85
C GLY A 97 6.02 0.81 12.68
N ARG A 98 7.16 0.86 12.00
CA ARG A 98 7.35 1.74 10.83
C ARG A 98 6.67 1.14 9.60
N VAL A 99 5.78 1.93 9.01
CA VAL A 99 5.03 1.57 7.81
C VAL A 99 5.70 2.20 6.59
N ALA A 100 6.12 1.40 5.63
CA ALA A 100 6.46 1.87 4.31
C ALA A 100 5.40 1.39 3.30
N GLY A 101 4.95 2.32 2.46
CA GLY A 101 3.96 2.01 1.42
C GLY A 101 4.57 2.14 0.03
N LEU A 102 4.46 1.08 -0.76
CA LEU A 102 4.71 1.18 -2.21
C LEU A 102 3.52 1.79 -2.96
N ILE A 103 2.52 2.32 -2.24
CA ILE A 103 1.30 2.92 -2.77
C ILE A 103 1.58 4.29 -3.42
N GLU A 104 2.52 5.02 -2.87
CA GLU A 104 2.91 6.38 -3.30
C GLU A 104 4.43 6.45 -3.46
N VAL A 105 4.98 5.48 -4.20
CA VAL A 105 6.41 5.42 -4.49
C VAL A 105 6.87 6.75 -5.11
N GLY A 106 7.86 7.40 -4.46
CA GLY A 106 8.34 8.72 -4.87
C GLY A 106 7.54 9.90 -4.30
N ALA A 107 6.52 9.66 -3.47
CA ALA A 107 5.92 10.73 -2.69
C ALA A 107 6.99 11.37 -1.79
N GLY A 108 7.20 12.67 -1.94
CA GLY A 108 8.26 13.40 -1.24
C GLY A 108 9.52 13.64 -2.08
N PHE A 109 9.64 13.08 -3.29
CA PHE A 109 10.71 13.47 -4.21
C PHE A 109 10.51 14.91 -4.69
N HIS A 110 11.58 15.70 -4.62
CA HIS A 110 11.58 17.08 -5.10
C HIS A 110 12.27 17.13 -6.48
N PRO A 111 11.61 17.69 -7.50
CA PRO A 111 12.12 17.66 -8.87
C PRO A 111 13.44 18.41 -9.06
N ASP A 112 13.67 19.49 -8.31
CA ASP A 112 14.87 20.32 -8.41
C ASP A 112 16.04 19.82 -7.53
N LEU A 113 15.87 18.74 -6.80
CA LEU A 113 16.94 18.07 -6.07
C LEU A 113 17.53 16.94 -6.93
N THR A 114 18.80 16.62 -6.72
CA THR A 114 19.48 15.48 -7.33
C THR A 114 18.87 14.15 -6.83
N GLY A 115 19.15 13.06 -7.52
CA GLY A 115 18.78 11.73 -7.05
C GLY A 115 19.35 11.44 -5.66
N ARG A 116 20.63 11.79 -5.44
CA ARG A 116 21.29 11.68 -4.14
C ARG A 116 20.53 12.41 -3.03
N GLU A 117 20.23 13.69 -3.24
CA GLU A 117 19.49 14.48 -2.26
C GLU A 117 18.08 13.94 -2.01
N ASN A 118 17.42 13.42 -3.05
CA ASN A 118 16.12 12.77 -2.92
C ASN A 118 16.18 11.45 -2.15
N VAL A 119 17.27 10.66 -2.24
CA VAL A 119 17.48 9.49 -1.39
C VAL A 119 17.45 9.90 0.08
N TYR A 120 18.24 10.90 0.48
CA TYR A 120 18.27 11.37 1.87
C TYR A 120 16.95 11.98 2.32
N LEU A 121 16.31 12.77 1.46
CA LEU A 121 15.02 13.39 1.75
C LEU A 121 13.94 12.32 1.98
N ASN A 122 13.84 11.35 1.08
CA ASN A 122 12.81 10.33 1.15
C ASN A 122 13.07 9.32 2.28
N ALA A 123 14.33 8.92 2.49
CA ALA A 123 14.72 8.11 3.63
C ALA A 123 14.36 8.78 4.97
N ALA A 124 14.59 10.11 5.11
CA ALA A 124 14.21 10.86 6.29
C ALA A 124 12.67 10.92 6.48
N ILE A 125 11.90 11.09 5.41
CA ILE A 125 10.43 11.05 5.44
C ILE A 125 9.95 9.67 5.92
N LEU A 126 10.63 8.59 5.51
CA LEU A 126 10.34 7.23 5.91
C LEU A 126 10.92 6.86 7.30
N GLY A 127 11.55 7.82 7.99
CA GLY A 127 11.99 7.68 9.38
C GLY A 127 13.41 7.16 9.56
N MET A 128 14.25 7.13 8.52
CA MET A 128 15.68 6.85 8.66
C MET A 128 16.45 8.05 9.16
N SER A 129 17.42 7.81 10.03
CA SER A 129 18.44 8.81 10.35
C SER A 129 19.45 8.96 9.19
N ARG A 130 20.19 10.07 9.19
CA ARG A 130 21.25 10.28 8.19
C ARG A 130 22.29 9.14 8.20
N SER A 131 22.73 8.70 9.38
CA SER A 131 23.69 7.59 9.50
C SER A 131 23.17 6.30 8.88
N GLN A 132 21.89 5.95 9.15
CA GLN A 132 21.26 4.77 8.54
C GLN A 132 21.17 4.90 7.02
N THR A 133 20.92 6.11 6.52
CA THR A 133 20.89 6.37 5.06
C THR A 133 22.30 6.26 4.47
N ASP A 134 23.33 6.80 5.15
CA ASP A 134 24.73 6.70 4.70
C ASP A 134 25.16 5.23 4.58
N GLU A 135 24.78 4.38 5.54
CA GLU A 135 25.10 2.94 5.56
C GLU A 135 24.46 2.17 4.39
N ARG A 136 23.29 2.59 3.92
CA ARG A 136 22.53 1.91 2.86
C ARG A 136 22.57 2.60 1.51
N PHE A 137 23.21 3.75 1.43
CA PHE A 137 23.18 4.60 0.24
C PHE A 137 23.67 3.87 -1.01
N ASP A 138 24.80 3.18 -0.92
CA ASP A 138 25.39 2.47 -2.06
C ASP A 138 24.50 1.30 -2.50
N GLU A 139 23.87 0.57 -1.57
CA GLU A 139 22.91 -0.50 -1.86
C GLU A 139 21.67 0.04 -2.59
N ILE A 140 21.15 1.19 -2.16
CA ILE A 140 20.01 1.87 -2.78
C ILE A 140 20.34 2.25 -4.23
N VAL A 141 21.53 2.87 -4.44
CA VAL A 141 21.97 3.31 -5.77
C VAL A 141 22.17 2.11 -6.69
N GLU A 142 22.86 1.06 -6.22
CA GLU A 142 23.09 -0.17 -6.96
C GLU A 142 21.76 -0.87 -7.33
N PHE A 143 20.84 -0.95 -6.36
CA PHE A 143 19.54 -1.55 -6.61
C PHE A 143 18.76 -0.80 -7.69
N SER A 144 18.80 0.54 -7.66
CA SER A 144 18.07 1.39 -8.60
C SER A 144 18.60 1.35 -10.04
N GLU A 145 19.86 0.94 -10.25
CA GLU A 145 20.55 0.89 -11.55
C GLU A 145 20.63 2.25 -12.26
N ILE A 146 20.66 3.35 -11.51
CA ILE A 146 20.75 4.72 -12.05
C ILE A 146 22.06 5.42 -11.66
N GLY A 147 23.09 4.65 -11.26
CA GLY A 147 24.33 5.18 -10.67
C GLY A 147 24.92 6.39 -11.39
N ASP A 148 25.02 6.35 -12.73
CA ASP A 148 25.58 7.42 -13.55
C ASP A 148 24.75 8.73 -13.49
N PHE A 149 23.50 8.66 -13.04
CA PHE A 149 22.58 9.78 -13.01
C PHE A 149 22.26 10.25 -11.58
N ILE A 150 22.84 9.64 -10.54
CA ILE A 150 22.48 9.91 -9.14
C ILE A 150 22.69 11.37 -8.73
N ASP A 151 23.65 12.06 -9.35
CA ASP A 151 23.97 13.47 -9.08
C ASP A 151 23.28 14.45 -10.04
N GLN A 152 22.38 13.96 -10.90
CA GLN A 152 21.50 14.79 -11.73
C GLN A 152 20.18 15.09 -11.01
N GLU A 153 19.59 16.26 -11.30
CA GLU A 153 18.28 16.66 -10.79
C GLU A 153 17.19 15.73 -11.32
N VAL A 154 16.27 15.32 -10.44
CA VAL A 154 15.21 14.33 -10.71
C VAL A 154 14.25 14.79 -11.81
N LYS A 155 14.07 16.10 -12.02
CA LYS A 155 13.28 16.63 -13.15
C LYS A 155 13.78 16.17 -14.53
N HIS A 156 15.03 15.74 -14.63
CA HIS A 156 15.63 15.21 -15.88
C HIS A 156 15.56 13.69 -15.98
N TYR A 157 15.01 13.01 -14.95
CA TYR A 157 14.87 11.56 -14.99
C TYR A 157 13.73 11.14 -15.93
N SER A 158 13.92 9.99 -16.57
CA SER A 158 12.77 9.30 -17.16
C SER A 158 11.82 8.81 -16.06
N SER A 159 10.57 8.54 -16.41
CA SER A 159 9.62 7.95 -15.44
C SER A 159 10.15 6.62 -14.87
N GLY A 160 10.86 5.83 -15.66
CA GLY A 160 11.50 4.59 -15.21
C GLY A 160 12.60 4.83 -14.18
N MET A 161 13.52 5.78 -14.43
CA MET A 161 14.60 6.13 -13.49
C MET A 161 14.02 6.65 -12.16
N PHE A 162 13.01 7.53 -12.24
CA PHE A 162 12.31 8.04 -11.09
C PHE A 162 11.74 6.91 -10.22
N MET A 163 10.99 6.00 -10.84
CA MET A 163 10.35 4.89 -10.14
C MET A 163 11.35 3.88 -9.59
N ARG A 164 12.43 3.59 -10.32
CA ARG A 164 13.49 2.70 -9.85
C ARG A 164 14.16 3.23 -8.59
N LEU A 165 14.53 4.52 -8.57
CA LEU A 165 15.13 5.14 -7.39
C LEU A 165 14.17 5.18 -6.21
N ALA A 166 12.94 5.62 -6.44
CA ALA A 166 11.94 5.75 -5.40
C ALA A 166 11.58 4.38 -4.77
N PHE A 167 11.48 3.33 -5.60
CA PHE A 167 11.29 1.97 -5.12
C PHE A 167 12.50 1.47 -4.32
N ALA A 168 13.72 1.69 -4.83
CA ALA A 168 14.95 1.30 -4.14
C ALA A 168 15.02 1.91 -2.74
N VAL A 169 14.71 3.21 -2.57
CA VAL A 169 14.67 3.83 -1.25
C VAL A 169 13.65 3.14 -0.37
N ALA A 170 12.41 2.94 -0.85
CA ALA A 170 11.31 2.41 -0.04
C ALA A 170 11.56 1.00 0.52
N ILE A 171 12.29 0.13 -0.22
CA ILE A 171 12.56 -1.24 0.21
C ILE A 171 13.87 -1.43 1.01
N HIS A 172 14.69 -0.37 1.11
CA HIS A 172 15.92 -0.38 1.91
C HIS A 172 15.77 0.36 3.24
N VAL A 173 14.57 0.88 3.56
CA VAL A 173 14.26 1.42 4.88
C VAL A 173 14.07 0.27 5.88
N ASP A 174 14.48 0.49 7.14
CA ASP A 174 14.18 -0.45 8.23
C ASP A 174 12.68 -0.37 8.56
N LEU A 175 11.89 -1.22 7.94
CA LEU A 175 10.44 -1.26 8.06
C LEU A 175 9.96 -2.50 8.81
N GLU A 176 8.91 -2.36 9.59
CA GLU A 176 8.21 -3.49 10.23
C GLU A 176 6.94 -3.87 9.46
N ILE A 177 6.38 -2.92 8.69
CA ILE A 177 5.18 -3.14 7.88
C ILE A 177 5.41 -2.63 6.46
N LEU A 178 5.23 -3.48 5.47
CA LEU A 178 5.28 -3.14 4.05
C LEU A 178 3.87 -3.22 3.43
N LEU A 179 3.43 -2.11 2.86
CA LEU A 179 2.18 -2.05 2.10
C LEU A 179 2.50 -2.11 0.61
N VAL A 180 2.07 -3.19 -0.03
CA VAL A 180 2.33 -3.45 -1.44
C VAL A 180 1.05 -3.20 -2.24
N ASP A 181 1.06 -2.24 -3.19
CA ASP A 181 -0.03 -2.00 -4.13
C ASP A 181 0.37 -2.51 -5.53
N GLU A 182 -0.56 -2.55 -6.46
CA GLU A 182 -0.41 -2.95 -7.86
C GLU A 182 0.80 -2.34 -8.59
N VAL A 183 1.46 -1.35 -7.98
CA VAL A 183 2.63 -0.60 -8.49
C VAL A 183 3.89 -1.47 -8.71
N LEU A 184 3.88 -2.78 -8.37
CA LEU A 184 4.97 -3.70 -8.75
C LEU A 184 5.16 -3.87 -10.26
N SER A 185 4.30 -3.28 -11.08
CA SER A 185 4.45 -3.19 -12.54
C SER A 185 5.49 -2.15 -12.99
N VAL A 186 6.32 -1.64 -12.07
CA VAL A 186 7.33 -0.59 -12.32
C VAL A 186 8.55 -1.15 -13.04
N GLY A 187 8.99 -0.41 -14.06
CA GLY A 187 10.19 -0.75 -14.81
C GLY A 187 9.98 -1.84 -15.86
N ASP A 188 11.08 -2.31 -16.39
CA ASP A 188 11.14 -3.43 -17.34
C ASP A 188 11.06 -4.79 -16.60
N ALA A 189 10.98 -5.87 -17.37
CA ALA A 189 10.81 -7.22 -16.80
C ALA A 189 11.96 -7.63 -15.84
N PRO A 190 13.25 -7.37 -16.13
CA PRO A 190 14.34 -7.69 -15.20
C PRO A 190 14.22 -6.93 -13.88
N PHE A 191 13.89 -5.64 -13.91
CA PHE A 191 13.75 -4.86 -12.68
C PHE A 191 12.55 -5.30 -11.84
N ARG A 192 11.43 -5.67 -12.47
CA ARG A 192 10.28 -6.23 -11.76
C ARG A 192 10.61 -7.54 -11.05
N GLU A 193 11.39 -8.41 -11.67
CA GLU A 193 11.83 -9.66 -11.04
C GLU A 193 12.72 -9.37 -9.81
N LYS A 194 13.66 -8.41 -9.93
CA LYS A 194 14.50 -7.93 -8.83
C LYS A 194 13.66 -7.38 -7.68
N CYS A 195 12.63 -6.56 -7.97
CA CYS A 195 11.69 -6.05 -6.98
C CYS A 195 10.94 -7.18 -6.27
N THR A 196 10.41 -8.14 -7.04
CA THR A 196 9.67 -9.29 -6.48
C THR A 196 10.56 -10.14 -5.59
N THR A 197 11.79 -10.40 -5.99
CA THR A 197 12.77 -11.14 -5.19
C THR A 197 13.03 -10.42 -3.86
N ARG A 198 13.24 -9.11 -3.90
CA ARG A 198 13.48 -8.33 -2.69
C ARG A 198 12.30 -8.34 -1.72
N ILE A 199 11.07 -8.29 -2.24
CA ILE A 199 9.86 -8.39 -1.41
C ILE A 199 9.78 -9.78 -0.74
N ARG A 200 10.12 -10.86 -1.45
CA ARG A 200 10.19 -12.20 -0.84
C ARG A 200 11.22 -12.28 0.29
N GLU A 201 12.42 -11.74 0.07
CA GLU A 201 13.45 -11.67 1.11
C GLU A 201 12.96 -10.91 2.36
N LEU A 202 12.24 -9.80 2.19
CA LEU A 202 11.65 -9.05 3.30
C LEU A 202 10.58 -9.87 4.04
N ALA A 203 9.76 -10.64 3.31
CA ALA A 203 8.80 -11.56 3.93
C ALA A 203 9.49 -12.65 4.74
N GLU A 204 10.54 -13.26 4.20
CA GLU A 204 11.36 -14.27 4.90
C GLU A 204 12.07 -13.70 6.13
N GLN A 205 12.40 -12.41 6.12
CA GLN A 205 12.97 -11.68 7.28
C GLN A 205 11.91 -11.36 8.36
N GLY A 206 10.65 -11.71 8.13
CA GLY A 206 9.57 -11.49 9.10
C GLY A 206 8.94 -10.10 9.04
N VAL A 207 9.10 -9.36 7.94
CA VAL A 207 8.39 -8.10 7.73
C VAL A 207 6.90 -8.39 7.52
N THR A 208 6.05 -7.71 8.28
CA THR A 208 4.60 -7.81 8.11
C THR A 208 4.17 -7.19 6.78
N MET A 209 3.33 -7.86 6.00
CA MET A 209 2.93 -7.37 4.69
C MET A 209 1.42 -7.30 4.51
N LEU A 210 0.95 -6.22 3.90
CA LEU A 210 -0.41 -6.13 3.37
C LEU A 210 -0.32 -5.90 1.86
N VAL A 211 -0.72 -6.90 1.08
CA VAL A 211 -0.47 -6.98 -0.36
C VAL A 211 -1.77 -6.85 -1.15
N VAL A 212 -1.82 -5.88 -2.06
CA VAL A 212 -2.87 -5.76 -3.08
C VAL A 212 -2.22 -6.00 -4.43
N SER A 213 -2.62 -7.04 -5.14
CA SER A 213 -2.10 -7.34 -6.47
C SER A 213 -3.15 -8.05 -7.32
N HIS A 214 -3.07 -7.87 -8.63
CA HIS A 214 -3.81 -8.67 -9.63
C HIS A 214 -3.02 -9.90 -10.08
N ASP A 215 -1.74 -10.01 -9.73
CA ASP A 215 -0.94 -11.21 -9.98
C ASP A 215 -1.24 -12.25 -8.90
N MET A 216 -2.22 -13.11 -9.19
CA MET A 216 -2.65 -14.16 -8.27
C MET A 216 -1.54 -15.16 -7.95
N LYS A 217 -0.59 -15.37 -8.87
CA LYS A 217 0.54 -16.28 -8.64
C LYS A 217 1.46 -15.71 -7.57
N MET A 218 1.84 -14.45 -7.70
CA MET A 218 2.65 -13.75 -6.71
C MET A 218 1.94 -13.72 -5.34
N VAL A 219 0.64 -13.47 -5.33
CA VAL A 219 -0.16 -13.45 -4.10
C VAL A 219 -0.18 -14.82 -3.41
N GLU A 220 -0.36 -15.91 -4.15
CA GLU A 220 -0.35 -17.28 -3.61
C GLU A 220 1.05 -17.71 -3.12
N GLU A 221 2.12 -17.17 -3.70
CA GLU A 221 3.49 -17.43 -3.28
C GLU A 221 3.89 -16.62 -2.03
N LEU A 222 3.40 -15.39 -1.89
CA LEU A 222 3.82 -14.44 -0.84
C LEU A 222 2.92 -14.48 0.40
N CYS A 223 1.64 -14.78 0.23
CA CYS A 223 0.64 -14.62 1.29
C CYS A 223 -0.01 -15.96 1.63
N GLU A 224 0.02 -16.33 2.90
CA GLU A 224 -0.70 -17.54 3.37
C GLU A 224 -2.19 -17.28 3.56
N ARG A 225 -2.57 -16.02 3.84
CA ARG A 225 -3.94 -15.58 4.13
C ARG A 225 -4.40 -14.50 3.16
N GLY A 226 -5.66 -14.61 2.74
CA GLY A 226 -6.32 -13.67 1.85
C GLY A 226 -7.63 -13.15 2.42
N ILE A 227 -7.83 -11.85 2.30
CA ILE A 227 -9.06 -11.14 2.66
C ILE A 227 -9.71 -10.67 1.35
N VAL A 228 -10.98 -11.03 1.12
CA VAL A 228 -11.72 -10.55 -0.05
C VAL A 228 -12.63 -9.39 0.36
N ILE A 229 -12.48 -8.28 -0.36
CA ILE A 229 -13.36 -7.12 -0.24
C ILE A 229 -14.24 -7.05 -1.50
N ASP A 230 -15.54 -7.07 -1.31
CA ASP A 230 -16.54 -6.83 -2.36
C ASP A 230 -17.43 -5.66 -1.97
N ARG A 231 -17.56 -4.68 -2.87
CA ARG A 231 -18.40 -3.47 -2.70
C ARG A 231 -18.20 -2.79 -1.34
N GLY A 232 -16.96 -2.71 -0.90
CA GLY A 232 -16.58 -2.09 0.37
C GLY A 232 -16.76 -2.95 1.61
N ARG A 233 -17.17 -4.21 1.51
CA ARG A 233 -17.36 -5.11 2.65
C ARG A 233 -16.40 -6.29 2.59
N LYS A 234 -15.92 -6.72 3.74
CA LYS A 234 -15.16 -7.96 3.85
C LYS A 234 -16.13 -9.14 3.71
N VAL A 235 -15.95 -9.94 2.66
CA VAL A 235 -16.82 -11.10 2.35
C VAL A 235 -16.14 -12.44 2.58
N PHE A 236 -14.81 -12.46 2.67
CA PHE A 236 -14.03 -13.66 2.95
C PHE A 236 -12.77 -13.27 3.75
N ASP A 237 -12.29 -14.20 4.59
CA ASP A 237 -11.05 -14.07 5.35
C ASP A 237 -10.57 -15.49 5.69
N GLY A 238 -9.45 -15.93 5.10
CA GLY A 238 -8.97 -17.31 5.24
C GLY A 238 -7.75 -17.59 4.33
N PRO A 239 -7.43 -18.87 4.07
CA PRO A 239 -6.30 -19.25 3.22
C PRO A 239 -6.34 -18.56 1.86
N THR A 240 -5.18 -18.10 1.36
CA THR A 240 -5.09 -17.35 0.10
C THR A 240 -5.69 -18.11 -1.09
N ARG A 241 -5.44 -19.41 -1.19
CA ARG A 241 -6.01 -20.27 -2.26
C ARG A 241 -7.53 -20.22 -2.28
N ASP A 242 -8.16 -20.28 -1.09
CA ASP A 242 -9.61 -20.24 -0.96
C ASP A 242 -10.15 -18.84 -1.29
N ALA A 243 -9.42 -17.77 -0.92
CA ALA A 243 -9.75 -16.40 -1.27
C ALA A 243 -9.72 -16.17 -2.79
N VAL A 244 -8.71 -16.73 -3.48
CA VAL A 244 -8.59 -16.69 -4.94
C VAL A 244 -9.71 -17.50 -5.61
N ALA A 245 -10.01 -18.71 -5.13
CA ALA A 245 -11.11 -19.53 -5.62
C ALA A 245 -12.47 -18.82 -5.43
N TYR A 246 -12.67 -18.15 -4.29
CA TYR A 246 -13.84 -17.32 -4.04
C TYR A 246 -14.02 -16.22 -5.09
N LEU A 247 -12.95 -15.51 -5.45
CA LEU A 247 -13.00 -14.46 -6.48
C LEU A 247 -13.30 -14.98 -7.88
N ARG A 248 -12.86 -16.20 -8.20
CA ARG A 248 -13.12 -16.86 -9.48
C ARG A 248 -14.52 -17.46 -9.59
N GLY A 249 -15.28 -17.50 -8.48
CA GLY A 249 -16.59 -18.15 -8.45
C GLY A 249 -16.52 -19.68 -8.53
N GLU A 250 -15.39 -20.25 -8.13
CA GLU A 250 -15.09 -21.69 -8.18
C GLU A 250 -15.61 -22.42 -6.91
N ARG A 251 -16.73 -21.96 -6.32
CA ARG A 251 -17.38 -22.63 -5.18
C ARG A 251 -18.53 -23.50 -5.62
#